data_d305385f91fd0fa0d783f64d90f72972
#
_entry.id   d305385f91fd0fa0d783f64d90f72972
#
_cell.length_a   1.000
_cell.length_b   1.000
_cell.length_c   1.000
_cell.angle_alpha   90.00
_cell.angle_beta   90.00
_cell.angle_gamma   90.00
#
_symmetry.space_group_name_H-M   'P 1'
#
loop_
_entity.id
_entity.type
_entity.pdbx_description
1 polymer ?
#
loop_
_entity_poly.entity_id
_entity_poly.type
_entity_poly.pdbx_seq_one_letter_code
_entity_poly.pdbx_strand_id
1 'polypeptide(L)'
;PEKGGAYPFEPSLAFLGSATCMALVGPGRFSVLPNFPDLDFLKRLEWSWAELGVLCVRVITALLVIHHGLDKLENPDTFSNKIIAVYFPFLPGSPYFWTYLSAGFEVVGSVCITVGIFARPAAALLAGTMVNAIAFHLMKFGPQSFPFNPEKGGAYTFEPSLAFLGSATCMALV
;
A
#
# COMPACT_ATOMS: atom_id res chain seq x y z
N PRO A 1 -12.69 -0.91 13.85
CA PRO A 1 -11.26 -1.06 14.08
C PRO A 1 -10.95 -0.87 15.56
N GLU A 2 -10.14 -1.75 16.14
CA GLU A 2 -9.58 -1.49 17.46
C GLU A 2 -8.73 -0.22 17.39
N LYS A 3 -8.63 0.51 18.51
CA LYS A 3 -7.95 1.81 18.60
C LYS A 3 -6.58 1.82 17.93
N GLY A 4 -6.53 2.24 16.66
CA GLY A 4 -5.31 2.28 15.85
C GLY A 4 -5.53 2.21 14.33
N GLY A 5 -6.77 2.16 13.85
CA GLY A 5 -7.08 2.31 12.41
C GLY A 5 -6.79 1.12 11.50
N ALA A 6 -6.18 0.02 12.00
CA ALA A 6 -5.88 -1.15 11.20
C ALA A 6 -6.76 -2.36 11.56
N TYR A 7 -7.19 -3.10 10.56
CA TYR A 7 -7.90 -4.36 10.74
C TYR A 7 -6.91 -5.53 10.87
N PRO A 8 -7.17 -6.55 11.74
CA PRO A 8 -6.26 -7.67 11.92
C PRO A 8 -5.98 -8.49 10.65
N PHE A 9 -6.93 -8.51 9.70
CA PHE A 9 -6.83 -9.23 8.43
C PHE A 9 -6.14 -8.43 7.31
N GLU A 10 -5.83 -7.17 7.54
CA GLU A 10 -5.33 -6.24 6.51
C GLU A 10 -4.01 -6.69 5.86
N PRO A 11 -2.98 -7.11 6.61
CA PRO A 11 -1.76 -7.63 6.00
C PRO A 11 -2.02 -8.85 5.13
N SER A 12 -2.86 -9.79 5.62
CA SER A 12 -3.18 -11.01 4.89
C SER A 12 -3.90 -10.72 3.58
N LEU A 13 -4.79 -9.72 3.58
CA LEU A 13 -5.52 -9.32 2.38
C LEU A 13 -4.61 -8.59 1.37
N ALA A 14 -3.69 -7.76 1.85
CA ALA A 14 -2.68 -7.12 1.01
C ALA A 14 -1.75 -8.16 0.36
N PHE A 15 -1.30 -9.15 1.11
CA PHE A 15 -0.51 -10.27 0.58
C PHE A 15 -1.29 -11.14 -0.40
N LEU A 16 -2.57 -11.40 -0.14
CA LEU A 16 -3.44 -12.12 -1.06
C LEU A 16 -3.55 -11.38 -2.40
N GLY A 17 -3.77 -10.07 -2.37
CA GLY A 17 -3.81 -9.23 -3.57
C GLY A 17 -2.51 -9.29 -4.37
N SER A 18 -1.38 -9.15 -3.69
CA SER A 18 -0.05 -9.20 -4.31
C SER A 18 0.25 -10.59 -4.88
N ALA A 19 -0.05 -11.66 -4.15
CA ALA A 19 0.14 -13.04 -4.61
C ALA A 19 -0.75 -13.36 -5.82
N THR A 20 -2.00 -12.92 -5.81
CA THR A 20 -2.91 -13.07 -6.95
C THR A 20 -2.39 -12.34 -8.18
N CYS A 21 -1.90 -11.11 -8.01
CA CYS A 21 -1.28 -10.36 -9.10
C CYS A 21 -0.08 -11.11 -9.67
N MET A 22 0.84 -11.58 -8.82
CA MET A 22 2.01 -12.33 -9.29
C MET A 22 1.62 -13.63 -10.01
N ALA A 23 0.58 -14.31 -9.54
CA ALA A 23 0.08 -15.52 -10.20
C ALA A 23 -0.51 -15.25 -11.59
N LEU A 24 -1.17 -14.11 -11.78
CA LEU A 24 -1.83 -13.73 -13.03
C LEU A 24 -0.86 -13.05 -14.03
N VAL A 25 0.02 -12.19 -13.53
CA VAL A 25 1.02 -11.46 -14.35
C VAL A 25 2.22 -12.33 -14.67
N GLY A 26 2.53 -13.32 -13.82
CA GLY A 26 3.70 -14.17 -13.94
C GLY A 26 4.96 -13.55 -13.30
N PRO A 27 6.12 -14.25 -13.43
CA PRO A 27 7.35 -13.91 -12.72
C PRO A 27 8.11 -12.70 -13.29
N GLY A 28 7.64 -12.10 -14.38
CA GLY A 28 8.27 -10.95 -15.02
C GLY A 28 9.60 -11.26 -15.72
N ARG A 29 10.20 -10.23 -16.33
CA ARG A 29 11.41 -10.34 -17.18
C ARG A 29 12.70 -10.67 -16.40
N PHE A 30 12.72 -10.48 -15.10
CA PHE A 30 13.89 -10.73 -14.23
C PHE A 30 13.86 -12.10 -13.55
N SER A 31 12.98 -13.00 -13.98
CA SER A 31 12.92 -14.37 -13.45
C SER A 31 14.04 -15.24 -14.00
N VAL A 32 14.58 -16.11 -13.13
CA VAL A 32 15.61 -17.10 -13.51
C VAL A 32 15.00 -18.31 -14.23
N LEU A 33 13.70 -18.56 -14.05
CA LEU A 33 12.97 -19.66 -14.69
C LEU A 33 12.02 -19.12 -15.77
N PRO A 34 11.98 -19.75 -16.95
CA PRO A 34 11.04 -19.36 -17.98
C PRO A 34 9.60 -19.70 -17.59
N ASN A 35 8.69 -18.98 -18.14
CA ASN A 35 7.26 -18.91 -17.88
C ASN A 35 6.58 -20.25 -17.53
N PHE A 36 5.56 -20.16 -16.66
CA PHE A 36 4.60 -21.22 -16.38
C PHE A 36 3.99 -21.80 -17.65
N PRO A 37 3.57 -23.08 -17.63
CA PRO A 37 2.94 -23.69 -18.80
C PRO A 37 1.74 -22.87 -19.27
N ASP A 38 1.70 -22.62 -20.56
CA ASP A 38 0.62 -21.92 -21.24
C ASP A 38 -0.73 -22.58 -20.94
N LEU A 39 -1.55 -21.89 -20.16
CA LEU A 39 -2.93 -22.30 -19.91
C LEU A 39 -3.79 -21.85 -21.09
N ASP A 40 -3.78 -22.62 -22.18
CA ASP A 40 -4.44 -22.28 -23.46
C ASP A 40 -5.94 -22.00 -23.33
N PHE A 41 -6.62 -22.59 -22.32
CA PHE A 41 -8.04 -22.33 -22.10
C PHE A 41 -8.30 -20.86 -21.67
N LEU A 42 -7.32 -20.22 -21.05
CA LEU A 42 -7.40 -18.86 -20.54
C LEU A 42 -7.19 -17.81 -21.64
N LYS A 43 -6.54 -18.19 -22.75
CA LYS A 43 -6.39 -17.35 -23.96
C LYS A 43 -7.72 -17.10 -24.68
N ARG A 44 -8.78 -17.88 -24.38
CA ARG A 44 -10.13 -17.68 -24.92
C ARG A 44 -10.91 -16.53 -24.31
N LEU A 45 -10.47 -16.02 -23.15
CA LEU A 45 -11.00 -14.79 -22.60
C LEU A 45 -10.25 -13.64 -23.27
N GLU A 46 -10.95 -12.71 -23.91
CA GLU A 46 -10.38 -11.55 -24.60
C GLU A 46 -9.59 -10.61 -23.69
N TRP A 47 -9.56 -10.89 -22.38
CA TRP A 47 -8.85 -10.12 -21.35
C TRP A 47 -7.48 -10.71 -21.09
N SER A 48 -6.46 -9.85 -21.08
CA SER A 48 -5.12 -10.23 -20.65
C SER A 48 -5.14 -10.56 -19.15
N TRP A 49 -4.54 -11.67 -18.75
CA TRP A 49 -4.39 -12.06 -17.34
C TRP A 49 -3.60 -11.02 -16.55
N ALA A 50 -2.68 -10.34 -17.22
CA ALA A 50 -1.95 -9.21 -16.63
C ALA A 50 -2.89 -8.06 -16.25
N GLU A 51 -3.84 -7.72 -17.12
CA GLU A 51 -4.83 -6.67 -16.84
C GLU A 51 -5.74 -7.03 -15.66
N LEU A 52 -6.18 -8.29 -15.59
CA LEU A 52 -6.97 -8.77 -14.46
C LEU A 52 -6.16 -8.76 -13.16
N GLY A 53 -4.88 -9.17 -13.20
CA GLY A 53 -3.99 -9.11 -12.05
C GLY A 53 -3.78 -7.68 -11.54
N VAL A 54 -3.53 -6.75 -12.45
CA VAL A 54 -3.42 -5.32 -12.12
C VAL A 54 -4.73 -4.78 -11.54
N LEU A 55 -5.89 -5.15 -12.10
CA LEU A 55 -7.20 -4.76 -11.56
C LEU A 55 -7.40 -5.27 -10.14
N CYS A 56 -7.07 -6.53 -9.85
CA CYS A 56 -7.15 -7.10 -8.51
C CYS A 56 -6.29 -6.32 -7.50
N VAL A 57 -5.04 -6.01 -7.85
CA VAL A 57 -4.16 -5.19 -6.98
C VAL A 57 -4.75 -3.81 -6.77
N ARG A 58 -5.24 -3.15 -7.81
CA ARG A 58 -5.86 -1.81 -7.73
C ARG A 58 -7.02 -1.79 -6.74
N VAL A 59 -7.97 -2.71 -6.90
CA VAL A 59 -9.18 -2.77 -6.07
C VAL A 59 -8.83 -3.11 -4.62
N ILE A 60 -8.03 -4.15 -4.39
CA ILE A 60 -7.68 -4.59 -3.04
C ILE A 60 -6.87 -3.52 -2.32
N THR A 61 -5.84 -2.95 -2.95
CA THR A 61 -5.03 -1.89 -2.34
C THR A 61 -5.88 -0.66 -2.00
N ALA A 62 -6.74 -0.23 -2.92
CA ALA A 62 -7.60 0.92 -2.70
C ALA A 62 -8.57 0.70 -1.52
N LEU A 63 -9.23 -0.46 -1.46
CA LEU A 63 -10.15 -0.80 -0.37
C LEU A 63 -9.45 -0.85 1.01
N LEU A 64 -8.19 -1.31 1.04
CA LEU A 64 -7.42 -1.39 2.27
C LEU A 64 -6.79 -0.06 2.70
N VAL A 65 -6.55 0.86 1.77
CA VAL A 65 -5.91 2.14 2.11
C VAL A 65 -6.92 3.25 2.40
N ILE A 66 -8.11 3.22 1.80
CA ILE A 66 -9.09 4.30 1.95
C ILE A 66 -9.47 4.56 3.41
N HIS A 67 -9.59 3.52 4.24
CA HIS A 67 -9.96 3.69 5.64
C HIS A 67 -8.85 4.36 6.48
N HIS A 68 -7.57 4.23 6.12
CA HIS A 68 -6.48 4.95 6.77
C HIS A 68 -6.57 6.45 6.52
N GLY A 69 -6.97 6.85 5.31
CA GLY A 69 -7.23 8.25 5.00
C GLY A 69 -8.45 8.78 5.75
N LEU A 70 -9.52 8.00 5.85
CA LEU A 70 -10.73 8.38 6.60
C LEU A 70 -10.45 8.52 8.10
N ASP A 71 -9.68 7.61 8.72
CA ASP A 71 -9.29 7.71 10.12
C ASP A 71 -8.50 9.01 10.41
N LYS A 72 -7.61 9.42 9.50
CA LYS A 72 -6.89 10.70 9.61
C LYS A 72 -7.83 11.91 9.53
N LEU A 73 -8.90 11.83 8.74
CA LEU A 73 -9.91 12.89 8.63
C LEU A 73 -10.81 12.95 9.86
N GLU A 74 -11.12 11.81 10.46
CA GLU A 74 -11.92 11.73 11.69
C GLU A 74 -11.13 12.18 12.93
N ASN A 75 -9.82 11.90 12.96
CA ASN A 75 -8.95 12.15 14.11
C ASN A 75 -7.72 13.00 13.76
N PRO A 76 -7.89 14.18 13.14
CA PRO A 76 -6.76 14.96 12.61
C PRO A 76 -5.80 15.44 13.71
N ASP A 77 -6.32 15.76 14.90
CA ASP A 77 -5.50 16.21 16.04
C ASP A 77 -4.50 15.14 16.50
N THR A 78 -4.95 13.90 16.54
CA THR A 78 -4.09 12.79 16.98
C THR A 78 -2.96 12.58 15.96
N PHE A 79 -3.27 12.58 14.68
CA PHE A 79 -2.28 12.37 13.64
C PHE A 79 -1.31 13.55 13.53
N SER A 80 -1.82 14.78 13.53
CA SER A 80 -1.01 15.99 13.43
C SER A 80 -0.06 16.15 14.61
N ASN A 81 -0.57 16.05 15.85
CA ASN A 81 0.22 16.39 17.04
C ASN A 81 1.07 15.22 17.55
N LYS A 82 0.63 13.97 17.39
CA LYS A 82 1.37 12.80 17.91
C LYS A 82 2.26 12.11 16.88
N ILE A 83 2.04 12.35 15.58
CA ILE A 83 2.83 11.73 14.52
C ILE A 83 3.61 12.79 13.76
N ILE A 84 2.94 13.71 13.05
CA ILE A 84 3.64 14.68 12.20
C ILE A 84 4.54 15.58 13.01
N ALA A 85 4.02 16.24 14.05
CA ALA A 85 4.80 17.18 14.86
C ALA A 85 5.97 16.52 15.61
N VAL A 86 5.84 15.25 15.98
CA VAL A 86 6.84 14.53 16.78
C VAL A 86 7.93 13.88 15.90
N TYR A 87 7.54 13.19 14.83
CA TYR A 87 8.47 12.39 14.03
C TYR A 87 8.94 13.09 12.76
N PHE A 88 8.22 14.12 12.30
CA PHE A 88 8.54 14.88 11.09
C PHE A 88 8.63 16.41 11.34
N PRO A 89 9.32 16.86 12.39
CA PRO A 89 9.38 18.30 12.74
C PRO A 89 10.09 19.16 11.67
N PHE A 90 10.82 18.52 10.75
CA PHE A 90 11.54 19.18 9.66
C PHE A 90 10.63 19.55 8.47
N LEU A 91 9.39 19.08 8.45
CA LEU A 91 8.45 19.41 7.38
C LEU A 91 7.97 20.88 7.51
N PRO A 92 8.02 21.65 6.43
CA PRO A 92 7.60 23.05 6.48
C PRO A 92 6.09 23.18 6.63
N GLY A 93 5.66 24.22 7.35
CA GLY A 93 4.25 24.53 7.52
C GLY A 93 3.58 23.85 8.71
N SER A 94 2.26 23.79 8.68
CA SER A 94 1.47 23.20 9.77
C SER A 94 1.45 21.68 9.70
N PRO A 95 1.55 20.96 10.85
CA PRO A 95 1.32 19.51 10.91
C PRO A 95 -0.05 19.08 10.33
N TYR A 96 -1.09 19.90 10.53
CA TYR A 96 -2.42 19.67 9.99
C TYR A 96 -2.46 19.67 8.45
N PHE A 97 -1.67 20.56 7.83
CA PHE A 97 -1.56 20.57 6.37
C PHE A 97 -1.08 19.21 5.84
N TRP A 98 -0.04 18.63 6.43
CA TRP A 98 0.50 17.35 6.03
C TRP A 98 -0.44 16.18 6.34
N THR A 99 -1.19 16.28 7.45
CA THR A 99 -2.23 15.31 7.80
C THR A 99 -3.33 15.27 6.74
N TYR A 100 -3.90 16.42 6.39
CA TYR A 100 -4.96 16.51 5.37
C TYR A 100 -4.45 16.16 3.98
N LEU A 101 -3.22 16.54 3.64
CA LEU A 101 -2.60 16.19 2.36
C LEU A 101 -2.45 14.66 2.22
N SER A 102 -1.92 14.00 3.25
CA SER A 102 -1.76 12.55 3.22
C SER A 102 -3.11 11.83 3.21
N ALA A 103 -4.08 12.30 3.99
CA ALA A 103 -5.44 11.78 3.98
C ALA A 103 -6.10 11.94 2.59
N GLY A 104 -5.91 13.08 1.95
CA GLY A 104 -6.38 13.32 0.58
C GLY A 104 -5.77 12.36 -0.43
N PHE A 105 -4.47 12.09 -0.35
CA PHE A 105 -3.82 11.12 -1.23
C PHE A 105 -4.32 9.70 -1.00
N GLU A 106 -4.62 9.32 0.23
CA GLU A 106 -5.15 8.00 0.56
C GLU A 106 -6.63 7.85 0.15
N VAL A 107 -7.48 8.83 0.37
CA VAL A 107 -8.90 8.75 0.01
C VAL A 107 -9.10 8.97 -1.49
N VAL A 108 -8.70 10.14 -2.00
CA VAL A 108 -8.91 10.50 -3.41
C VAL A 108 -8.06 9.62 -4.33
N GLY A 109 -6.81 9.35 -3.92
CA GLY A 109 -5.92 8.46 -4.65
C GLY A 109 -6.48 7.05 -4.80
N SER A 110 -7.06 6.49 -3.73
CA SER A 110 -7.72 5.17 -3.76
C SER A 110 -8.89 5.14 -4.74
N VAL A 111 -9.72 6.17 -4.76
CA VAL A 111 -10.81 6.29 -5.73
C VAL A 111 -10.26 6.38 -7.17
N CYS A 112 -9.28 7.23 -7.40
CA CYS A 112 -8.64 7.38 -8.71
C CYS A 112 -8.03 6.08 -9.22
N ILE A 113 -7.34 5.34 -8.36
CA ILE A 113 -6.73 4.05 -8.69
C ILE A 113 -7.82 3.02 -9.03
N THR A 114 -8.90 2.94 -8.23
CA THR A 114 -9.99 1.98 -8.47
C THR A 114 -10.66 2.23 -9.80
N VAL A 115 -11.05 3.47 -10.08
CA VAL A 115 -11.75 3.85 -11.32
C VAL A 115 -10.80 3.83 -12.54
N GLY A 116 -9.49 3.99 -12.32
CA GLY A 116 -8.49 4.03 -13.38
C GLY A 116 -8.23 5.42 -13.97
N ILE A 117 -8.80 6.48 -13.35
CA ILE A 117 -8.58 7.87 -13.75
C ILE A 117 -7.34 8.39 -13.01
N PHE A 118 -6.36 8.89 -13.74
CA PHE A 118 -5.06 9.30 -13.16
C PHE A 118 -4.40 8.24 -12.26
N ALA A 119 -4.60 6.96 -12.59
CA ALA A 119 -4.16 5.86 -11.73
C ALA A 119 -2.65 5.88 -11.43
N ARG A 120 -1.79 6.17 -12.42
CA ARG A 120 -0.32 6.25 -12.23
C ARG A 120 0.10 7.37 -11.28
N PRO A 121 -0.26 8.64 -11.48
CA PRO A 121 0.10 9.69 -10.53
C PRO A 121 -0.51 9.48 -9.14
N ALA A 122 -1.75 8.98 -9.06
CA ALA A 122 -2.38 8.65 -7.78
C ALA A 122 -1.62 7.53 -7.04
N ALA A 123 -1.20 6.48 -7.76
CA ALA A 123 -0.38 5.41 -7.20
C ALA A 123 1.00 5.89 -6.74
N ALA A 124 1.64 6.79 -7.48
CA ALA A 124 2.93 7.39 -7.08
C ALA A 124 2.80 8.22 -5.80
N LEU A 125 1.74 9.02 -5.67
CA LEU A 125 1.45 9.77 -4.44
C LEU A 125 1.16 8.83 -3.26
N LEU A 126 0.39 7.78 -3.49
CA LEU A 126 0.13 6.76 -2.49
C LEU A 126 1.42 6.04 -2.06
N ALA A 127 2.31 5.71 -3.00
CA ALA A 127 3.62 5.15 -2.65
C ALA A 127 4.42 6.11 -1.75
N GLY A 128 4.37 7.41 -2.00
CA GLY A 128 4.98 8.43 -1.15
C GLY A 128 4.42 8.42 0.29
N THR A 129 3.11 8.27 0.47
CA THR A 129 2.52 8.16 1.82
C THR A 129 2.97 6.89 2.54
N MET A 130 3.13 5.78 1.81
CA MET A 130 3.63 4.52 2.38
C MET A 130 5.10 4.61 2.81
N VAL A 131 5.94 5.31 2.06
CA VAL A 131 7.33 5.58 2.48
C VAL A 131 7.36 6.35 3.82
N ASN A 132 6.51 7.37 3.96
CA ASN A 132 6.41 8.11 5.22
C ASN A 132 5.89 7.23 6.37
N ALA A 133 4.93 6.34 6.11
CA ALA A 133 4.43 5.39 7.10
C ALA A 133 5.53 4.41 7.55
N ILE A 134 6.32 3.88 6.63
CA ILE A 134 7.48 3.04 6.95
C ILE A 134 8.49 3.82 7.79
N ALA A 135 8.83 5.05 7.39
CA ALA A 135 9.75 5.91 8.14
C ALA A 135 9.26 6.16 9.57
N PHE A 136 7.96 6.45 9.75
CA PHE A 136 7.35 6.58 11.08
C PHE A 136 7.51 5.32 11.93
N HIS A 137 7.19 4.15 11.38
CA HIS A 137 7.31 2.90 12.11
C HIS A 137 8.76 2.59 12.50
N LEU A 138 9.71 2.83 11.59
CA LEU A 138 11.14 2.66 11.87
C LEU A 138 11.65 3.63 12.93
N MET A 139 11.20 4.89 12.92
CA MET A 139 11.57 5.89 13.95
C MET A 139 10.96 5.56 15.31
N LYS A 140 9.75 5.02 15.35
CA LYS A 140 9.03 4.74 16.59
C LYS A 140 9.44 3.40 17.23
N PHE A 141 9.63 2.36 16.44
CA PHE A 141 9.83 0.99 16.92
C PHE A 141 11.21 0.42 16.57
N GLY A 142 12.01 1.13 15.77
CA GLY A 142 13.28 0.65 15.25
C GLY A 142 13.10 -0.40 14.15
N PRO A 143 14.21 -0.99 13.66
CA PRO A 143 14.24 -1.96 12.57
C PRO A 143 13.72 -3.36 12.95
N GLN A 144 13.46 -3.62 14.24
CA GLN A 144 12.88 -4.88 14.75
C GLN A 144 13.55 -6.15 14.20
N SER A 145 14.89 -6.11 14.06
CA SER A 145 15.70 -7.21 13.48
C SER A 145 15.30 -7.65 12.06
N PHE A 146 14.67 -6.75 11.29
CA PHE A 146 14.34 -7.01 9.87
C PHE A 146 15.62 -7.41 9.08
N PRO A 147 15.55 -8.38 8.17
CA PRO A 147 14.39 -9.18 7.74
C PRO A 147 14.26 -10.56 8.40
N PHE A 148 15.08 -10.92 9.39
CA PHE A 148 15.27 -12.31 9.81
C PHE A 148 14.55 -12.74 11.09
N ASN A 149 14.26 -11.81 12.01
CA ASN A 149 13.71 -12.17 13.32
C ASN A 149 12.74 -11.11 13.87
N PRO A 150 11.44 -11.17 13.55
CA PRO A 150 10.45 -10.27 14.11
C PRO A 150 10.26 -10.50 15.61
N GLU A 151 10.34 -9.43 16.41
CA GLU A 151 10.43 -9.49 17.87
C GLU A 151 9.17 -10.02 18.57
N LYS A 152 7.98 -9.82 18.04
CA LYS A 152 6.72 -10.30 18.66
C LYS A 152 5.68 -10.63 17.60
N GLY A 153 5.13 -11.84 17.69
CA GLY A 153 3.97 -12.24 16.91
C GLY A 153 4.22 -12.55 15.43
N GLY A 154 5.49 -12.62 15.00
CA GLY A 154 5.85 -13.02 13.63
C GLY A 154 5.62 -11.96 12.55
N ALA A 155 5.38 -10.68 12.93
CA ALA A 155 5.17 -9.60 11.98
C ALA A 155 5.92 -8.32 12.38
N TYR A 156 6.36 -7.54 11.39
CA TYR A 156 6.94 -6.22 11.60
C TYR A 156 5.84 -5.15 11.61
N THR A 157 5.99 -4.11 12.44
CA THR A 157 5.00 -3.02 12.53
C THR A 157 4.83 -2.23 11.23
N PHE A 158 5.87 -2.20 10.37
CA PHE A 158 5.84 -1.52 9.06
C PHE A 158 5.47 -2.45 7.90
N GLU A 159 5.22 -3.73 8.15
CA GLU A 159 4.93 -4.75 7.11
C GLU A 159 3.73 -4.40 6.22
N PRO A 160 2.57 -3.95 6.77
CA PRO A 160 1.46 -3.52 5.92
C PRO A 160 1.84 -2.35 5.00
N SER A 161 2.55 -1.36 5.52
CA SER A 161 3.00 -0.21 4.74
C SER A 161 3.97 -0.60 3.63
N LEU A 162 4.84 -1.59 3.87
CA LEU A 162 5.76 -2.12 2.87
C LEU A 162 5.01 -2.90 1.77
N ALA A 163 4.00 -3.69 2.12
CA ALA A 163 3.17 -4.39 1.16
C ALA A 163 2.38 -3.41 0.27
N PHE A 164 1.81 -2.36 0.86
CA PHE A 164 1.13 -1.30 0.11
C PHE A 164 2.09 -0.47 -0.75
N LEU A 165 3.30 -0.20 -0.27
CA LEU A 165 4.33 0.46 -1.07
C LEU A 165 4.65 -0.35 -2.33
N GLY A 166 4.84 -1.66 -2.21
CA GLY A 166 5.09 -2.54 -3.35
C GLY A 166 3.94 -2.51 -4.36
N SER A 167 2.70 -2.62 -3.88
CA SER A 167 1.49 -2.56 -4.72
C SER A 167 1.34 -1.21 -5.41
N ALA A 168 1.51 -0.10 -4.69
CA ALA A 168 1.41 1.25 -5.24
C ALA A 168 2.50 1.53 -6.27
N THR A 169 3.74 1.10 -6.00
CA THR A 169 4.86 1.23 -6.95
C THR A 169 4.58 0.44 -8.22
N CYS A 170 4.10 -0.80 -8.11
CA CYS A 170 3.72 -1.60 -9.27
C CYS A 170 2.69 -0.85 -10.13
N MET A 171 1.62 -0.32 -9.52
CA MET A 171 0.57 0.43 -10.23
C MET A 171 1.05 1.74 -10.86
N ALA A 172 2.06 2.39 -10.28
CA ALA A 172 2.65 3.61 -10.85
C ALA A 172 3.50 3.34 -12.10
N LEU A 173 4.10 2.14 -12.19
CA LEU A 173 5.00 1.75 -13.27
C LEU A 173 4.29 1.06 -14.45
N VAL A 174 3.14 0.46 -14.24
CA VAL A 174 2.32 -0.21 -15.26
C VAL A 174 1.30 0.75 -15.88
#